data_e0376fc6a99c70b719181bcd15be526e
#
_entry.id   e0376fc6a99c70b719181bcd15be526e
#
_cell.length_a   1.000
_cell.length_b   1.000
_cell.length_c   1.000
_cell.angle_alpha   90.00
_cell.angle_beta   90.00
_cell.angle_gamma   90.00
#
_symmetry.space_group_name_H-M   'P 1'
#
loop_
_entity.id
_entity.type
_entity.pdbx_description
1 polymer ?
#
loop_
_entity_poly.entity_id
_entity_poly.type
_entity_poly.pdbx_seq_one_letter_code
_entity_poly.pdbx_strand_id
1 'polypeptide(L)'
;IAIDDVTGFPEMMDGRVKTLHPNIHGGLLARRDLDSHLQAAKENQIELIDLVVVNLYPFKETILKPGVEYADAVENIDIGGPSMLRSAAKNHASVTVVVDPADYALVLEELAANGQTTYETRQRLAAKVFRHTAAYDALIADYFTDQVGESKPEKLTLTYELKQPMRYGENPQQDADFYQTALPLDYSIASAKQLNGKELSFNNIRDADAAIRIIRDFK
;
A
#
# COMPACT_ATOMS: atom_id res chain seq x y z
N ILE A 1 19.68 13.86 -8.88
CA ILE A 1 20.38 13.87 -7.58
C ILE A 1 20.32 12.45 -7.06
N ALA A 2 21.45 11.82 -6.81
CA ALA A 2 21.51 10.50 -6.20
C ALA A 2 21.22 10.62 -4.69
N ILE A 3 20.77 9.51 -4.07
CA ILE A 3 20.39 9.54 -2.64
C ILE A 3 21.63 9.76 -1.74
N ASP A 4 22.77 9.25 -2.14
CA ASP A 4 24.07 9.44 -1.47
C ASP A 4 24.53 10.89 -1.48
N ASP A 5 24.19 11.69 -2.50
CA ASP A 5 24.40 13.13 -2.50
C ASP A 5 23.62 13.84 -1.37
N VAL A 6 22.42 13.33 -1.05
CA VAL A 6 21.55 13.88 0.00
C VAL A 6 21.97 13.40 1.39
N THR A 7 22.31 12.14 1.50
CA THR A 7 22.66 11.53 2.79
C THR A 7 24.11 11.80 3.18
N GLY A 8 25.00 12.06 2.22
CA GLY A 8 26.44 12.06 2.44
C GLY A 8 26.99 10.69 2.82
N PHE A 9 26.23 9.62 2.57
CA PHE A 9 26.56 8.27 2.97
C PHE A 9 26.33 7.29 1.81
N PRO A 10 27.29 6.40 1.50
CA PRO A 10 27.14 5.47 0.40
C PRO A 10 26.06 4.42 0.66
N GLU A 11 25.44 3.97 -0.42
CA GLU A 11 24.60 2.78 -0.39
C GLU A 11 25.41 1.55 0.05
N MET A 12 24.86 0.73 0.94
CA MET A 12 25.55 -0.43 1.50
C MET A 12 24.70 -1.70 1.41
N MET A 13 25.38 -2.84 1.57
CA MET A 13 24.76 -4.15 1.68
C MET A 13 23.83 -4.44 0.48
N ASP A 14 24.38 -4.20 -0.73
CA ASP A 14 23.69 -4.41 -2.01
C ASP A 14 22.35 -3.65 -2.11
N GLY A 15 22.30 -2.43 -1.54
CA GLY A 15 21.11 -1.58 -1.58
C GLY A 15 20.12 -1.75 -0.41
N ARG A 16 20.36 -2.67 0.50
CA ARG A 16 19.46 -2.87 1.66
C ARG A 16 19.46 -1.67 2.61
N VAL A 17 20.56 -0.90 2.66
CA VAL A 17 20.65 0.34 3.44
C VAL A 17 20.96 1.50 2.50
N LYS A 18 19.96 2.35 2.28
CA LYS A 18 20.02 3.46 1.32
C LYS A 18 19.28 4.70 1.83
N THR A 19 17.98 4.56 2.13
CA THR A 19 17.11 5.67 2.55
C THR A 19 16.88 5.72 4.06
N LEU A 20 17.34 4.72 4.82
CA LEU A 20 17.25 4.70 6.28
C LEU A 20 18.33 5.60 6.89
N HIS A 21 18.16 6.90 6.75
CA HIS A 21 19.14 7.89 7.15
C HIS A 21 18.47 9.09 7.83
N PRO A 22 19.11 9.71 8.86
CA PRO A 22 18.57 10.90 9.55
C PRO A 22 18.25 12.07 8.61
N ASN A 23 19.03 12.29 7.56
CA ASN A 23 18.76 13.37 6.60
C ASN A 23 17.43 13.17 5.87
N ILE A 24 17.09 11.94 5.55
CA ILE A 24 15.79 11.61 4.90
C ILE A 24 14.65 11.68 5.93
N HIS A 25 14.75 10.92 7.02
CA HIS A 25 13.66 10.85 7.99
C HIS A 25 13.49 12.13 8.81
N GLY A 26 14.56 12.87 9.06
CA GLY A 26 14.51 14.20 9.65
C GLY A 26 13.79 15.21 8.76
N GLY A 27 14.08 15.19 7.45
CA GLY A 27 13.40 16.02 6.46
C GLY A 27 11.90 15.74 6.35
N LEU A 28 11.50 14.46 6.52
CA LEU A 28 10.10 14.04 6.49
C LEU A 28 9.36 14.30 7.81
N LEU A 29 10.02 14.09 8.97
CA LEU A 29 9.37 14.09 10.28
C LEU A 29 9.43 15.43 11.01
N ALA A 30 10.26 16.38 10.55
CA ALA A 30 10.35 17.70 11.17
C ALA A 30 8.99 18.44 11.14
N ARG A 31 8.45 18.72 12.30
CA ARG A 31 7.25 19.53 12.46
C ARG A 31 7.59 20.99 12.20
N ARG A 32 6.95 21.59 11.20
CA ARG A 32 7.24 22.96 10.73
C ARG A 32 6.61 24.04 11.60
N ASP A 33 5.71 23.66 12.49
CA ASP A 33 5.09 24.51 13.49
C ASP A 33 5.88 24.58 14.82
N LEU A 34 7.04 23.88 14.91
CA LEU A 34 7.88 23.87 16.10
C LEU A 34 9.28 24.42 15.77
N ASP A 35 9.62 25.57 16.34
CA ASP A 35 10.93 26.22 16.19
C ASP A 35 12.10 25.28 16.56
N SER A 36 11.92 24.48 17.60
CA SER A 36 12.94 23.50 18.03
C SER A 36 13.25 22.46 16.97
N HIS A 37 12.24 22.02 16.17
CA HIS A 37 12.47 21.08 15.07
C HIS A 37 13.17 21.74 13.87
N LEU A 38 12.77 22.99 13.56
CA LEU A 38 13.41 23.75 12.49
C LEU A 38 14.85 24.10 12.83
N GLN A 39 15.12 24.45 14.08
CA GLN A 39 16.47 24.71 14.58
C GLN A 39 17.35 23.44 14.51
N ALA A 40 16.82 22.29 14.99
CA ALA A 40 17.53 21.02 14.92
C ALA A 40 17.82 20.60 13.46
N ALA A 41 16.88 20.78 12.53
CA ALA A 41 17.10 20.50 11.12
C ALA A 41 18.22 21.37 10.54
N LYS A 42 18.22 22.68 10.87
CA LYS A 42 19.26 23.62 10.44
C LYS A 42 20.64 23.27 11.00
N GLU A 43 20.73 22.96 12.29
CA GLU A 43 21.99 22.58 12.97
C GLU A 43 22.60 21.31 12.40
N ASN A 44 21.76 20.37 11.96
CA ASN A 44 22.19 19.11 11.37
C ASN A 44 22.22 19.12 9.83
N GLN A 45 22.00 20.29 9.20
CA GLN A 45 21.98 20.46 7.73
C GLN A 45 20.98 19.54 7.03
N ILE A 46 19.83 19.32 7.67
CA ILE A 46 18.74 18.50 7.13
C ILE A 46 17.81 19.40 6.31
N GLU A 47 17.66 19.09 5.04
CA GLU A 47 16.67 19.73 4.17
C GLU A 47 15.28 19.15 4.39
N LEU A 48 14.25 20.02 4.41
CA LEU A 48 12.88 19.59 4.58
C LEU A 48 12.34 19.01 3.27
N ILE A 49 11.60 17.92 3.37
CA ILE A 49 10.99 17.23 2.23
C ILE A 49 9.49 17.51 2.22
N ASP A 50 8.98 18.05 1.12
CA ASP A 50 7.58 18.47 0.96
C ASP A 50 6.70 17.42 0.31
N LEU A 51 7.29 16.59 -0.54
CA LEU A 51 6.58 15.58 -1.34
C LEU A 51 7.38 14.29 -1.37
N VAL A 52 6.68 13.18 -1.11
CA VAL A 52 7.22 11.83 -1.26
C VAL A 52 6.32 11.03 -2.18
N VAL A 53 6.92 10.41 -3.18
CA VAL A 53 6.25 9.47 -4.09
C VAL A 53 7.01 8.17 -4.07
N VAL A 54 6.40 7.11 -3.54
CA VAL A 54 7.04 5.81 -3.38
C VAL A 54 6.08 4.71 -3.81
N ASN A 55 6.54 3.87 -4.73
CA ASN A 55 5.93 2.57 -5.01
C ASN A 55 6.78 1.49 -4.34
N LEU A 56 6.16 0.64 -3.53
CA LEU A 56 6.85 -0.43 -2.82
C LEU A 56 7.37 -1.51 -3.78
N TYR A 57 8.34 -2.28 -3.34
CA TYR A 57 8.77 -3.47 -4.07
C TYR A 57 7.60 -4.41 -4.31
N PRO A 58 7.53 -5.06 -5.49
CA PRO A 58 6.36 -5.83 -5.93
C PRO A 58 6.33 -7.23 -5.30
N PHE A 59 6.20 -7.31 -3.97
CA PHE A 59 6.18 -8.57 -3.24
C PHE A 59 5.07 -9.50 -3.72
N LYS A 60 3.85 -8.97 -3.90
CA LYS A 60 2.69 -9.73 -4.41
C LYS A 60 2.99 -10.38 -5.76
N GLU A 61 3.47 -9.61 -6.70
CA GLU A 61 3.80 -10.07 -8.05
C GLU A 61 4.95 -11.07 -8.03
N THR A 62 5.88 -10.93 -7.09
CA THR A 62 7.01 -11.83 -6.95
C THR A 62 6.57 -13.20 -6.45
N ILE A 63 5.76 -13.28 -5.39
CA ILE A 63 5.29 -14.57 -4.85
C ILE A 63 4.30 -15.29 -5.77
N LEU A 64 3.69 -14.58 -6.72
CA LEU A 64 2.80 -15.17 -7.74
C LEU A 64 3.56 -15.76 -8.94
N LYS A 65 4.88 -15.55 -9.06
CA LYS A 65 5.66 -16.14 -10.16
C LYS A 65 5.79 -17.65 -9.98
N PRO A 66 5.54 -18.45 -11.02
CA PRO A 66 5.76 -19.88 -10.95
C PRO A 66 7.23 -20.19 -10.60
N GLY A 67 7.44 -21.06 -9.59
CA GLY A 67 8.78 -21.49 -9.20
C GLY A 67 9.64 -20.42 -8.51
N VAL A 68 9.02 -19.38 -7.91
CA VAL A 68 9.76 -18.41 -7.11
C VAL A 68 10.44 -19.09 -5.93
N GLU A 69 11.72 -18.79 -5.76
CA GLU A 69 12.48 -19.28 -4.60
C GLU A 69 12.16 -18.41 -3.37
N TYR A 70 12.22 -19.03 -2.19
CA TYR A 70 11.98 -18.32 -0.92
C TYR A 70 12.90 -17.10 -0.74
N ALA A 71 14.18 -17.24 -1.11
CA ALA A 71 15.16 -16.17 -1.01
C ALA A 71 14.77 -14.96 -1.89
N ASP A 72 14.24 -15.19 -3.09
CA ASP A 72 13.79 -14.14 -4.00
C ASP A 72 12.57 -13.40 -3.44
N ALA A 73 11.64 -14.13 -2.82
CA ALA A 73 10.50 -13.52 -2.13
C ALA A 73 10.96 -12.62 -0.98
N VAL A 74 11.89 -13.10 -0.15
CA VAL A 74 12.46 -12.33 0.97
C VAL A 74 13.19 -11.08 0.49
N GLU A 75 13.96 -11.16 -0.59
CA GLU A 75 14.69 -10.00 -1.13
C GLU A 75 13.76 -8.91 -1.72
N ASN A 76 12.53 -9.28 -2.08
CA ASN A 76 11.50 -8.34 -2.52
C ASN A 76 10.65 -7.74 -1.38
N ILE A 77 11.07 -7.85 -0.12
CA ILE A 77 10.47 -7.15 1.01
C ILE A 77 11.13 -5.76 1.11
N ASP A 78 10.33 -4.73 0.88
CA ASP A 78 10.77 -3.35 0.95
C ASP A 78 10.84 -2.88 2.42
N ILE A 79 11.98 -2.36 2.84
CA ILE A 79 12.19 -1.80 4.19
C ILE A 79 12.15 -0.28 4.15
N GLY A 80 12.91 0.33 3.24
CA GLY A 80 13.06 1.77 3.16
C GLY A 80 11.79 2.50 2.71
N GLY A 81 11.10 1.95 1.72
CA GLY A 81 9.86 2.50 1.19
C GLY A 81 8.76 2.64 2.24
N PRO A 82 8.36 1.57 2.94
CA PRO A 82 7.38 1.65 4.02
C PRO A 82 7.79 2.61 5.14
N SER A 83 9.08 2.66 5.48
CA SER A 83 9.60 3.58 6.51
C SER A 83 9.42 5.04 6.09
N MET A 84 9.78 5.41 4.87
CA MET A 84 9.57 6.77 4.34
C MET A 84 8.10 7.13 4.23
N LEU A 85 7.27 6.22 3.70
CA LEU A 85 5.82 6.41 3.60
C LEU A 85 5.18 6.70 4.96
N ARG A 86 5.51 5.91 5.97
CA ARG A 86 4.98 6.08 7.33
C ARG A 86 5.45 7.38 7.98
N SER A 87 6.72 7.77 7.76
CA SER A 87 7.27 9.04 8.24
C SER A 87 6.54 10.24 7.63
N ALA A 88 6.37 10.24 6.31
CA ALA A 88 5.66 11.29 5.60
C ALA A 88 4.17 11.35 6.00
N ALA A 89 3.48 10.21 6.05
CA ALA A 89 2.08 10.14 6.46
C ALA A 89 1.86 10.61 7.90
N LYS A 90 2.78 10.31 8.82
CA LYS A 90 2.74 10.83 10.20
C LYS A 90 2.82 12.36 10.23
N ASN A 91 3.54 12.97 9.30
CA ASN A 91 3.72 14.42 9.19
C ASN A 91 2.89 15.04 8.05
N HIS A 92 1.72 14.47 7.73
CA HIS A 92 0.84 14.96 6.65
C HIS A 92 0.37 16.42 6.81
N ALA A 93 0.50 16.98 8.00
CA ALA A 93 0.29 18.43 8.18
C ALA A 93 1.21 19.24 7.26
N SER A 94 2.39 18.76 6.95
CA SER A 94 3.42 19.44 6.18
C SER A 94 3.88 18.69 4.92
N VAL A 95 3.70 17.38 4.85
CA VAL A 95 4.25 16.53 3.78
C VAL A 95 3.14 15.87 2.98
N THR A 96 3.22 15.99 1.66
CA THR A 96 2.39 15.22 0.73
C THR A 96 3.02 13.86 0.50
N VAL A 97 2.26 12.79 0.64
CA VAL A 97 2.75 11.43 0.41
C VAL A 97 1.87 10.69 -0.59
N VAL A 98 2.48 10.13 -1.62
CA VAL A 98 1.77 9.42 -2.70
C VAL A 98 2.32 8.00 -2.82
N VAL A 99 1.42 7.03 -2.76
CA VAL A 99 1.74 5.59 -2.83
C VAL A 99 1.07 4.91 -4.03
N ASP A 100 0.21 5.62 -4.74
CA ASP A 100 -0.58 5.09 -5.84
C ASP A 100 -0.53 6.05 -7.04
N PRO A 101 -0.13 5.60 -8.23
CA PRO A 101 -0.13 6.43 -9.44
C PRO A 101 -1.49 7.04 -9.79
N ALA A 102 -2.61 6.45 -9.35
CA ALA A 102 -3.95 7.01 -9.55
C ALA A 102 -4.15 8.39 -8.90
N ASP A 103 -3.33 8.74 -7.89
CA ASP A 103 -3.40 10.03 -7.21
C ASP A 103 -2.52 11.13 -7.85
N TYR A 104 -1.69 10.80 -8.86
CA TYR A 104 -0.74 11.74 -9.46
C TYR A 104 -1.46 12.94 -10.10
N ALA A 105 -2.54 12.72 -10.82
CA ALA A 105 -3.27 13.79 -11.50
C ALA A 105 -3.79 14.83 -10.51
N LEU A 106 -4.40 14.41 -9.41
CA LEU A 106 -4.90 15.30 -8.37
C LEU A 106 -3.77 16.13 -7.72
N VAL A 107 -2.66 15.45 -7.38
CA VAL A 107 -1.51 16.14 -6.75
C VAL A 107 -0.90 17.16 -7.71
N LEU A 108 -0.74 16.82 -8.99
CA LEU A 108 -0.21 17.73 -10.00
C LEU A 108 -1.14 18.93 -10.23
N GLU A 109 -2.45 18.72 -10.25
CA GLU A 109 -3.45 19.79 -10.37
C GLU A 109 -3.36 20.78 -9.20
N GLU A 110 -3.33 20.29 -7.96
CA GLU A 110 -3.23 21.14 -6.77
C GLU A 110 -1.88 21.89 -6.72
N LEU A 111 -0.77 21.23 -7.07
CA LEU A 111 0.54 21.85 -7.14
C LEU A 111 0.59 22.96 -8.21
N ALA A 112 0.01 22.73 -9.38
CA ALA A 112 -0.03 23.71 -10.45
C ALA A 112 -0.89 24.92 -10.09
N ALA A 113 -2.01 24.70 -9.39
CA ALA A 113 -2.94 25.77 -9.02
C ALA A 113 -2.46 26.59 -7.82
N ASN A 114 -1.86 25.95 -6.82
CA ASN A 114 -1.62 26.55 -5.49
C ASN A 114 -0.17 26.48 -5.03
N GLY A 115 0.72 25.81 -5.77
CA GLY A 115 2.10 25.53 -5.34
C GLY A 115 2.22 24.52 -4.20
N GLN A 116 1.10 23.99 -3.72
CA GLN A 116 1.03 22.98 -2.65
C GLN A 116 -0.28 22.22 -2.72
N THR A 117 -0.31 21.03 -2.10
CA THR A 117 -1.56 20.28 -1.92
C THR A 117 -2.38 20.85 -0.75
N THR A 118 -3.69 20.62 -0.77
CA THR A 118 -4.57 20.97 0.36
C THR A 118 -4.31 20.08 1.57
N TYR A 119 -4.68 20.52 2.76
CA TYR A 119 -4.59 19.71 3.98
C TYR A 119 -5.45 18.46 3.88
N GLU A 120 -6.66 18.58 3.36
CA GLU A 120 -7.62 17.51 3.16
C GLU A 120 -7.05 16.42 2.23
N THR A 121 -6.40 16.82 1.15
CA THR A 121 -5.71 15.90 0.24
C THR A 121 -4.58 15.19 0.95
N ARG A 122 -3.72 15.87 1.70
CA ARG A 122 -2.65 15.25 2.47
C ARG A 122 -3.18 14.26 3.51
N GLN A 123 -4.25 14.61 4.22
CA GLN A 123 -4.89 13.73 5.21
C GLN A 123 -5.45 12.45 4.55
N ARG A 124 -6.13 12.59 3.41
CA ARG A 124 -6.66 11.47 2.62
C ARG A 124 -5.54 10.55 2.14
N LEU A 125 -4.47 11.12 1.60
CA LEU A 125 -3.31 10.38 1.12
C LEU A 125 -2.59 9.67 2.27
N ALA A 126 -2.43 10.29 3.43
CA ALA A 126 -1.86 9.66 4.62
C ALA A 126 -2.68 8.45 5.09
N ALA A 127 -4.01 8.56 5.09
CA ALA A 127 -4.88 7.41 5.38
C ALA A 127 -4.70 6.27 4.37
N LYS A 128 -4.52 6.61 3.07
CA LYS A 128 -4.25 5.63 2.00
C LYS A 128 -2.91 4.92 2.23
N VAL A 129 -1.87 5.65 2.65
CA VAL A 129 -0.56 5.07 3.01
C VAL A 129 -0.70 4.00 4.08
N PHE A 130 -1.40 4.29 5.19
CA PHE A 130 -1.52 3.31 6.27
C PHE A 130 -2.34 2.08 5.86
N ARG A 131 -3.37 2.22 5.03
CA ARG A 131 -4.05 1.07 4.44
C ARG A 131 -3.14 0.25 3.53
N HIS A 132 -2.32 0.92 2.73
CA HIS A 132 -1.39 0.28 1.79
C HIS A 132 -0.29 -0.49 2.52
N THR A 133 0.36 0.13 3.51
CA THR A 133 1.41 -0.53 4.30
C THR A 133 0.85 -1.67 5.15
N ALA A 134 -0.35 -1.52 5.71
CA ALA A 134 -1.01 -2.59 6.46
C ALA A 134 -1.33 -3.80 5.57
N ALA A 135 -1.82 -3.57 4.34
CA ALA A 135 -2.08 -4.65 3.38
C ALA A 135 -0.79 -5.32 2.90
N TYR A 136 0.27 -4.55 2.69
CA TYR A 136 1.59 -5.05 2.32
C TYR A 136 2.16 -5.97 3.41
N ASP A 137 2.17 -5.52 4.66
CA ASP A 137 2.66 -6.32 5.80
C ASP A 137 1.78 -7.55 6.06
N ALA A 138 0.45 -7.44 5.88
CA ALA A 138 -0.45 -8.58 6.03
C ALA A 138 -0.15 -9.69 5.02
N LEU A 139 0.13 -9.34 3.76
CA LEU A 139 0.48 -10.31 2.74
C LEU A 139 1.83 -10.98 3.03
N ILE A 140 2.81 -10.23 3.53
CA ILE A 140 4.10 -10.79 3.95
C ILE A 140 3.91 -11.74 5.14
N ALA A 141 3.11 -11.34 6.14
CA ALA A 141 2.83 -12.18 7.30
C ALA A 141 2.13 -13.49 6.91
N ASP A 142 1.16 -13.44 6.00
CA ASP A 142 0.45 -14.60 5.48
C ASP A 142 1.42 -15.55 4.76
N TYR A 143 2.25 -15.02 3.86
CA TYR A 143 3.27 -15.79 3.16
C TYR A 143 4.24 -16.50 4.12
N PHE A 144 4.77 -15.80 5.14
CA PHE A 144 5.67 -16.42 6.11
C PHE A 144 4.98 -17.45 6.99
N THR A 145 3.73 -17.22 7.39
CA THR A 145 2.91 -18.15 8.15
C THR A 145 2.76 -19.47 7.40
N ASP A 146 2.48 -19.40 6.10
CA ASP A 146 2.40 -20.56 5.21
C ASP A 146 3.75 -21.29 5.08
N GLN A 147 4.86 -20.55 4.94
CA GLN A 147 6.20 -21.13 4.81
C GLN A 147 6.62 -21.93 6.05
N VAL A 148 6.21 -21.50 7.23
CA VAL A 148 6.50 -22.24 8.49
C VAL A 148 5.44 -23.27 8.84
N GLY A 149 4.37 -23.39 8.04
CA GLY A 149 3.29 -24.36 8.23
C GLY A 149 2.46 -24.12 9.49
N GLU A 150 2.36 -22.87 9.95
CA GLU A 150 1.59 -22.52 11.14
C GLU A 150 0.11 -22.38 10.81
N SER A 151 -0.72 -23.28 11.34
CA SER A 151 -2.16 -23.29 11.07
C SER A 151 -2.99 -22.43 12.01
N LYS A 152 -2.44 -21.95 13.12
CA LYS A 152 -3.13 -21.19 14.17
C LYS A 152 -2.24 -20.09 14.74
N PRO A 153 -1.93 -19.05 13.95
CA PRO A 153 -1.13 -17.93 14.43
C PRO A 153 -1.86 -17.19 15.56
N GLU A 154 -1.11 -16.62 16.50
CA GLU A 154 -1.66 -15.85 17.62
C GLU A 154 -2.37 -14.57 17.18
N LYS A 155 -2.09 -14.10 15.96
CA LYS A 155 -2.77 -12.95 15.33
C LYS A 155 -3.10 -13.29 13.89
N LEU A 156 -4.37 -13.18 13.54
CA LEU A 156 -4.85 -13.33 12.17
C LEU A 156 -5.06 -11.94 11.57
N THR A 157 -4.30 -11.62 10.52
CA THR A 157 -4.41 -10.37 9.78
C THR A 157 -5.04 -10.64 8.42
N LEU A 158 -6.20 -10.05 8.18
CA LEU A 158 -6.93 -10.20 6.92
C LEU A 158 -7.05 -8.84 6.23
N THR A 159 -6.74 -8.80 4.94
CA THR A 159 -6.94 -7.63 4.09
C THR A 159 -7.66 -8.02 2.82
N TYR A 160 -8.47 -7.07 2.32
CA TYR A 160 -9.26 -7.25 1.12
C TYR A 160 -9.12 -6.02 0.22
N GLU A 161 -9.09 -6.25 -1.08
CA GLU A 161 -9.05 -5.21 -2.11
C GLU A 161 -10.47 -4.96 -2.64
N LEU A 162 -10.88 -3.70 -2.73
CA LEU A 162 -12.18 -3.35 -3.32
C LEU A 162 -12.17 -3.72 -4.80
N LYS A 163 -13.03 -4.67 -5.17
CA LYS A 163 -13.19 -5.09 -6.57
C LYS A 163 -14.27 -4.30 -7.29
N GLN A 164 -15.39 -4.06 -6.62
CA GLN A 164 -16.54 -3.38 -7.23
C GLN A 164 -17.39 -2.71 -6.14
N PRO A 165 -17.65 -1.39 -6.22
CA PRO A 165 -18.76 -0.78 -5.49
C PRO A 165 -20.10 -1.32 -6.00
N MET A 166 -20.98 -1.73 -5.11
CA MET A 166 -22.26 -2.31 -5.48
C MET A 166 -23.33 -1.22 -5.49
N ARG A 167 -24.34 -1.37 -6.34
CA ARG A 167 -25.48 -0.43 -6.38
C ARG A 167 -26.37 -0.51 -5.12
N TYR A 168 -26.45 -1.69 -4.53
CA TYR A 168 -27.14 -1.99 -3.27
C TYR A 168 -26.78 -3.42 -2.85
N GLY A 169 -27.09 -3.79 -1.61
CA GLY A 169 -26.84 -5.11 -1.06
C GLY A 169 -27.90 -6.16 -1.45
N GLU A 170 -28.29 -7.01 -0.51
CA GLU A 170 -29.35 -8.00 -0.74
C GLU A 170 -30.68 -7.32 -1.04
N ASN A 171 -30.97 -6.21 -0.36
CA ASN A 171 -32.15 -5.38 -0.55
C ASN A 171 -31.77 -3.95 -0.99
N PRO A 172 -32.66 -3.24 -1.71
CA PRO A 172 -32.36 -1.93 -2.30
C PRO A 172 -31.94 -0.83 -1.31
N GLN A 173 -32.29 -0.95 -0.04
CA GLN A 173 -31.96 0.02 1.01
C GLN A 173 -30.61 -0.25 1.69
N GLN A 174 -29.91 -1.31 1.31
CA GLN A 174 -28.63 -1.70 1.90
C GLN A 174 -27.46 -1.26 1.02
N ASP A 175 -26.46 -0.64 1.63
CA ASP A 175 -25.17 -0.41 0.98
C ASP A 175 -24.38 -1.72 0.96
N ALA A 176 -23.59 -1.92 -0.09
CA ALA A 176 -22.69 -3.06 -0.22
C ALA A 176 -21.52 -2.75 -1.12
N ASP A 177 -20.41 -3.40 -0.83
CA ASP A 177 -19.20 -3.39 -1.64
C ASP A 177 -18.68 -4.82 -1.81
N PHE A 178 -18.12 -5.09 -2.98
CA PHE A 178 -17.51 -6.39 -3.27
C PHE A 178 -16.00 -6.30 -3.17
N TYR A 179 -15.45 -7.03 -2.24
CA TYR A 179 -14.00 -7.13 -2.00
C TYR A 179 -13.48 -8.50 -2.41
N GLN A 180 -12.22 -8.55 -2.77
CA GLN A 180 -11.47 -9.78 -3.05
C GLN A 180 -10.26 -9.90 -2.12
N THR A 181 -9.77 -11.11 -1.93
CA THR A 181 -8.50 -11.38 -1.24
C THR A 181 -7.32 -10.83 -2.04
N ALA A 182 -6.22 -10.50 -1.36
CA ALA A 182 -5.01 -10.00 -2.01
C ALA A 182 -4.45 -11.00 -3.04
N LEU A 183 -4.46 -12.29 -2.73
CA LEU A 183 -4.12 -13.35 -3.66
C LEU A 183 -5.40 -13.91 -4.29
N PRO A 184 -5.39 -14.22 -5.61
CA PRO A 184 -6.56 -14.80 -6.26
C PRO A 184 -6.83 -16.19 -5.69
N LEU A 185 -8.11 -16.45 -5.40
CA LEU A 185 -8.60 -17.78 -5.03
C LEU A 185 -9.05 -18.53 -6.28
N ASP A 186 -8.60 -19.77 -6.43
CA ASP A 186 -9.10 -20.64 -7.47
C ASP A 186 -10.61 -20.86 -7.31
N TYR A 187 -11.32 -20.80 -8.45
CA TYR A 187 -12.76 -21.03 -8.50
C TYR A 187 -13.61 -20.10 -7.62
N SER A 188 -13.18 -18.85 -7.48
CA SER A 188 -13.98 -17.79 -6.86
C SER A 188 -14.58 -16.88 -7.93
N ILE A 189 -15.82 -16.42 -7.72
CA ILE A 189 -16.40 -15.37 -8.57
C ILE A 189 -15.58 -14.07 -8.51
N ALA A 190 -14.86 -13.85 -7.41
CA ALA A 190 -13.95 -12.72 -7.28
C ALA A 190 -12.77 -12.78 -8.25
N SER A 191 -12.30 -13.97 -8.62
CA SER A 191 -11.23 -14.18 -9.61
C SER A 191 -11.74 -14.30 -11.04
N ALA A 192 -13.06 -14.38 -11.23
CA ALA A 192 -13.68 -14.56 -12.55
C ALA A 192 -13.58 -13.29 -13.40
N LYS A 193 -13.40 -13.47 -14.71
CA LYS A 193 -13.48 -12.40 -15.71
C LYS A 193 -14.87 -12.36 -16.31
N GLN A 194 -15.58 -11.26 -16.11
CA GLN A 194 -16.86 -11.03 -16.79
C GLN A 194 -16.59 -10.68 -18.26
N LEU A 195 -17.16 -11.46 -19.18
CA LEU A 195 -16.96 -11.30 -20.62
C LEU A 195 -18.05 -10.44 -21.28
N ASN A 196 -19.23 -10.35 -20.68
CA ASN A 196 -20.37 -9.65 -21.25
C ASN A 196 -21.38 -9.27 -20.17
N GLY A 197 -22.25 -8.31 -20.48
CA GLY A 197 -23.40 -7.93 -19.65
C GLY A 197 -23.11 -6.81 -18.66
N LYS A 198 -24.09 -6.55 -17.79
CA LYS A 198 -24.02 -5.54 -16.74
C LYS A 198 -23.18 -6.06 -15.58
N GLU A 199 -22.67 -5.14 -14.77
CA GLU A 199 -22.08 -5.47 -13.48
C GLU A 199 -23.02 -6.37 -12.66
N LEU A 200 -22.42 -7.39 -12.01
CA LEU A 200 -23.18 -8.33 -11.20
C LEU A 200 -23.77 -7.62 -9.96
N SER A 201 -25.00 -7.97 -9.63
CA SER A 201 -25.59 -7.55 -8.36
C SER A 201 -25.11 -8.41 -7.20
N PHE A 202 -25.35 -7.96 -5.97
CA PHE A 202 -25.08 -8.75 -4.76
C PHE A 202 -25.61 -10.17 -4.85
N ASN A 203 -26.90 -10.34 -5.22
CA ASN A 203 -27.52 -11.66 -5.34
C ASN A 203 -26.87 -12.50 -6.46
N ASN A 204 -26.53 -11.90 -7.61
CA ASN A 204 -25.85 -12.63 -8.68
C ASN A 204 -24.47 -13.14 -8.26
N ILE A 205 -23.69 -12.32 -7.53
CA ILE A 205 -22.38 -12.73 -7.00
C ILE A 205 -22.53 -13.91 -6.04
N ARG A 206 -23.46 -13.81 -5.09
CA ARG A 206 -23.75 -14.87 -4.12
C ARG A 206 -24.18 -16.18 -4.78
N ASP A 207 -25.11 -16.11 -5.72
CA ASP A 207 -25.65 -17.28 -6.40
C ASP A 207 -24.60 -17.93 -7.32
N ALA A 208 -23.82 -17.13 -8.05
CA ALA A 208 -22.76 -17.62 -8.92
C ALA A 208 -21.61 -18.26 -8.12
N ASP A 209 -21.20 -17.67 -7.00
CA ASP A 209 -20.16 -18.24 -6.13
C ASP A 209 -20.63 -19.57 -5.52
N ALA A 210 -21.88 -19.64 -5.07
CA ALA A 210 -22.49 -20.88 -4.57
C ALA A 210 -22.53 -21.97 -5.66
N ALA A 211 -22.94 -21.62 -6.88
CA ALA A 211 -22.97 -22.55 -7.99
C ALA A 211 -21.58 -23.11 -8.35
N ILE A 212 -20.55 -22.25 -8.38
CA ILE A 212 -19.17 -22.67 -8.62
C ILE A 212 -18.70 -23.64 -7.54
N ARG A 213 -18.98 -23.38 -6.28
CA ARG A 213 -18.61 -24.25 -5.16
C ARG A 213 -19.29 -25.61 -5.24
N ILE A 214 -20.59 -25.62 -5.53
CA ILE A 214 -21.35 -26.87 -5.67
C ILE A 214 -20.81 -27.71 -6.82
N ILE A 215 -20.61 -27.13 -8.00
CA ILE A 215 -20.20 -27.90 -9.19
C ILE A 215 -18.82 -28.54 -9.05
N ARG A 216 -17.96 -27.98 -8.22
CA ARG A 216 -16.63 -28.55 -7.93
C ARG A 216 -16.68 -29.89 -7.20
N ASP A 217 -17.74 -30.15 -6.46
CA ASP A 217 -17.89 -31.40 -5.71
C ASP A 217 -18.34 -32.57 -6.62
N PHE A 218 -18.79 -32.24 -7.85
CA PHE A 218 -19.11 -33.25 -8.85
C PHE A 218 -17.87 -33.55 -9.71
N LYS A 219 -17.54 -34.86 -9.80
CA LYS A 219 -16.42 -35.36 -10.62
C LYS A 219 -16.91 -35.76 -12.01
#